data_4ebd9423fee56d83e0536d9db3670fd7
#
_entry.id   4ebd9423fee56d83e0536d9db3670fd7
#
_cell.length_a   1.000
_cell.length_b   1.000
_cell.length_c   1.000
_cell.angle_alpha   90.00
_cell.angle_beta   90.00
_cell.angle_gamma   90.00
#
_symmetry.space_group_name_H-M   'P 1'
#
loop_
_entity.id
_entity.type
_entity.pdbx_description
1 polymer ?
#
loop_
_entity_poly.entity_id
_entity_poly.type
_entity_poly.pdbx_seq_one_letter_code
_entity_poly.pdbx_strand_id
1 'polypeptide(L)'
;RTDGIDNDGDWDPKTDDLGMDGKSGSGDTGEGDGLPTGGIGDLPGEPNVDHTDVDESDQIGLTSFVFYEYGNITYSNDAQMWDESAPGYFDGHLENVDADYIFSCGYFPLAPGQEESFSVAMVYGDDQQDILRNKDIVQKIYNSNYNFAVAPEKPKLRAVAGNQKVTLYWDARAEESVDRYLHEYDFEGYKIYRATDPGFTDAGAITDGYGYTRYVKPLAIYDKVDSVFGFFQNTFGTGVQFNLGNETGLVHVFVDSPVVNGRRYYYAVNAFDRGSPEKNIAPS
;
A
#
# COMPACT_ATOMS: atom_id res chain seq x y z
N ARG A 1 6.63 -3.24 -25.52
CA ARG A 1 6.85 -1.99 -24.78
C ARG A 1 6.41 -0.72 -25.51
N THR A 2 5.89 -0.75 -26.64
CA THR A 2 5.28 0.35 -27.40
C THR A 2 4.26 -0.26 -28.36
N ASP A 3 3.61 -1.30 -27.90
CA ASP A 3 2.66 -2.06 -28.72
C ASP A 3 1.22 -1.59 -28.54
N GLY A 4 0.95 -0.70 -27.59
CA GLY A 4 -0.38 -0.18 -27.30
C GLY A 4 -1.30 -1.21 -26.63
N ILE A 5 -0.72 -2.19 -25.92
CA ILE A 5 -1.44 -3.22 -25.18
C ILE A 5 -1.28 -2.98 -23.69
N ASP A 6 -2.36 -2.71 -23.00
CA ASP A 6 -2.43 -2.73 -21.55
C ASP A 6 -2.35 -4.19 -21.07
N ASN A 7 -1.18 -4.62 -20.55
CA ASN A 7 -0.94 -6.01 -20.18
C ASN A 7 -1.35 -6.35 -18.75
N ASP A 8 -1.44 -5.40 -17.85
CA ASP A 8 -1.82 -5.61 -16.46
C ASP A 8 -3.23 -5.10 -16.10
N GLY A 9 -3.86 -4.36 -17.01
CA GLY A 9 -5.25 -3.95 -16.92
C GLY A 9 -5.48 -2.73 -16.04
N ASP A 10 -4.50 -1.82 -15.92
CA ASP A 10 -4.61 -0.63 -15.10
C ASP A 10 -4.95 0.65 -15.90
N TRP A 11 -4.94 0.59 -17.23
CA TRP A 11 -5.43 1.66 -18.10
C TRP A 11 -6.95 1.87 -17.98
N ASP A 12 -7.39 3.07 -17.62
CA ASP A 12 -8.81 3.43 -17.53
C ASP A 12 -9.19 4.41 -18.65
N PRO A 13 -10.08 4.02 -19.59
CA PRO A 13 -10.51 4.88 -20.69
C PRO A 13 -11.15 6.20 -20.25
N LYS A 14 -11.48 6.40 -18.99
CA LYS A 14 -12.04 7.66 -18.49
C LYS A 14 -10.98 8.69 -18.10
N THR A 15 -9.79 8.24 -17.73
CA THR A 15 -8.71 9.07 -17.20
C THR A 15 -7.48 9.07 -18.07
N ASP A 16 -7.23 7.96 -18.78
CA ASP A 16 -5.95 7.69 -19.40
C ASP A 16 -6.01 7.77 -20.94
N ASP A 17 -7.20 7.81 -21.53
CA ASP A 17 -7.47 7.97 -22.99
C ASP A 17 -7.16 9.42 -23.44
N LEU A 18 -5.86 9.73 -23.48
CA LEU A 18 -5.31 11.07 -23.72
C LEU A 18 -4.60 11.19 -25.07
N GLY A 19 -4.55 10.09 -25.84
CA GLY A 19 -3.86 10.02 -27.11
C GLY A 19 -2.33 9.88 -27.02
N MET A 20 -1.70 9.80 -28.17
CA MET A 20 -0.28 9.48 -28.32
C MET A 20 0.67 10.48 -27.64
N ASP A 21 0.27 11.74 -27.46
CA ASP A 21 1.08 12.75 -26.78
C ASP A 21 0.86 12.82 -25.26
N GLY A 22 -0.06 11.99 -24.72
CA GLY A 22 -0.39 11.91 -23.29
C GLY A 22 -1.04 13.17 -22.74
N LYS A 23 -1.71 14.00 -23.56
CA LYS A 23 -2.31 15.25 -23.15
C LYS A 23 -3.77 15.36 -23.57
N SER A 24 -4.63 15.56 -22.59
CA SER A 24 -6.06 15.75 -22.86
C SER A 24 -6.34 16.99 -23.69
N GLY A 25 -7.20 16.84 -24.71
CA GLY A 25 -7.70 17.92 -25.55
C GLY A 25 -6.73 18.36 -26.65
N SER A 26 -5.72 17.57 -26.95
CA SER A 26 -4.78 17.82 -28.06
C SER A 26 -5.38 17.46 -29.42
N GLY A 27 -6.33 16.50 -29.45
CA GLY A 27 -6.95 15.99 -30.64
C GLY A 27 -6.02 15.13 -31.50
N ASP A 28 -5.02 14.54 -30.91
CA ASP A 28 -4.06 13.68 -31.60
C ASP A 28 -4.57 12.23 -31.77
N THR A 29 -3.71 11.37 -32.29
CA THR A 29 -4.08 9.99 -32.59
C THR A 29 -4.28 9.20 -31.28
N GLY A 30 -5.42 8.53 -31.15
CA GLY A 30 -5.80 7.71 -30.00
C GLY A 30 -6.64 8.44 -28.97
N GLU A 31 -6.65 9.78 -28.93
CA GLU A 31 -7.41 10.50 -27.91
C GLU A 31 -8.92 10.28 -28.04
N GLY A 32 -9.56 9.76 -26.99
CA GLY A 32 -11.01 9.57 -26.90
C GLY A 32 -11.55 8.40 -27.71
N ASP A 33 -10.72 7.46 -28.11
CA ASP A 33 -11.15 6.31 -28.92
C ASP A 33 -11.48 5.06 -28.10
N GLY A 34 -11.20 5.08 -26.79
CA GLY A 34 -11.48 3.99 -25.85
C GLY A 34 -10.55 2.80 -25.96
N LEU A 35 -9.37 2.97 -26.58
CA LEU A 35 -8.35 1.97 -26.73
C LEU A 35 -6.99 2.52 -26.26
N PRO A 36 -6.18 1.72 -25.57
CA PRO A 36 -4.88 2.16 -25.13
C PRO A 36 -3.97 2.47 -26.32
N THR A 37 -3.28 3.60 -26.26
CA THR A 37 -2.41 4.10 -27.34
C THR A 37 -0.98 4.25 -26.84
N GLY A 38 -0.08 3.37 -27.32
CA GLY A 38 1.34 3.40 -26.98
C GLY A 38 2.09 4.57 -27.62
N GLY A 39 3.23 4.92 -27.03
CA GLY A 39 4.08 6.02 -27.52
C GLY A 39 4.88 5.64 -28.76
N ILE A 40 5.25 6.66 -29.58
CA ILE A 40 6.14 6.49 -30.75
C ILE A 40 7.16 7.62 -30.77
N GLY A 41 8.44 7.27 -30.79
CA GLY A 41 9.54 8.24 -30.83
C GLY A 41 9.59 9.12 -29.58
N ASP A 42 9.43 10.43 -29.75
CA ASP A 42 9.45 11.40 -28.63
C ASP A 42 8.05 11.60 -28.00
N LEU A 43 7.01 10.92 -28.51
CA LEU A 43 5.68 10.97 -27.96
C LEU A 43 5.54 9.89 -26.88
N PRO A 44 5.12 10.25 -25.65
CA PRO A 44 5.14 9.33 -24.51
C PRO A 44 4.11 8.20 -24.61
N GLY A 45 3.02 8.38 -25.37
CA GLY A 45 1.84 7.55 -25.29
C GLY A 45 0.92 7.94 -24.14
N GLU A 46 -0.13 7.18 -23.94
CA GLU A 46 -1.06 7.35 -22.83
C GLU A 46 -0.43 6.86 -21.53
N PRO A 47 -0.81 7.43 -20.38
CA PRO A 47 -0.41 6.88 -19.09
C PRO A 47 -0.98 5.48 -18.90
N ASN A 48 -0.30 4.66 -18.09
CA ASN A 48 -0.71 3.29 -17.80
C ASN A 48 -0.83 2.38 -19.06
N VAL A 49 -0.09 2.72 -20.10
CA VAL A 49 0.22 1.88 -21.24
C VAL A 49 1.75 1.85 -21.35
N ASP A 50 2.33 0.79 -21.70
CA ASP A 50 3.72 0.36 -21.63
C ASP A 50 4.85 1.42 -21.63
N HIS A 51 4.70 2.58 -22.22
CA HIS A 51 5.79 3.56 -22.35
C HIS A 51 6.08 4.36 -21.07
N THR A 52 5.04 4.76 -20.35
CA THR A 52 5.15 5.50 -19.09
C THR A 52 4.82 4.64 -17.88
N ASP A 53 4.41 3.44 -18.14
CA ASP A 53 4.03 2.46 -17.15
C ASP A 53 5.25 1.64 -16.73
N VAL A 54 5.65 1.83 -15.50
CA VAL A 54 6.75 1.08 -14.87
C VAL A 54 6.39 -0.40 -14.79
N ASP A 55 5.12 -0.72 -14.60
CA ASP A 55 4.64 -2.05 -14.32
C ASP A 55 4.69 -2.96 -15.54
N GLU A 56 4.26 -2.48 -16.69
CA GLU A 56 4.32 -3.23 -17.94
C GLU A 56 5.71 -3.28 -18.54
N SER A 57 6.42 -2.16 -18.53
CA SER A 57 7.74 -2.06 -19.14
C SER A 57 8.79 -2.87 -18.40
N ASP A 58 8.61 -3.09 -17.10
CA ASP A 58 9.63 -3.65 -16.22
C ASP A 58 9.35 -5.11 -15.81
N GLN A 59 8.18 -5.65 -16.09
CA GLN A 59 7.85 -7.03 -15.75
C GLN A 59 8.49 -8.03 -16.72
N ILE A 60 9.76 -8.29 -16.52
CA ILE A 60 10.47 -9.37 -17.23
C ILE A 60 10.21 -10.70 -16.55
N GLY A 61 9.23 -11.14 -16.15
CA GLY A 61 8.93 -12.41 -15.48
C GLY A 61 10.08 -13.39 -15.29
N LEU A 62 9.90 -14.36 -14.46
CA LEU A 62 10.85 -15.46 -14.27
C LEU A 62 10.90 -16.31 -15.54
N THR A 63 12.05 -16.42 -16.18
CA THR A 63 12.21 -17.16 -17.46
C THR A 63 12.88 -18.50 -17.31
N SER A 64 13.59 -18.75 -16.20
CA SER A 64 14.08 -20.07 -15.82
C SER A 64 14.13 -20.24 -14.30
N PHE A 65 14.01 -21.48 -13.86
CA PHE A 65 14.16 -21.86 -12.46
C PHE A 65 14.77 -23.26 -12.35
N VAL A 66 15.89 -23.37 -11.67
CA VAL A 66 16.66 -24.59 -11.49
C VAL A 66 16.98 -24.75 -10.02
N PHE A 67 16.89 -25.93 -9.49
CA PHE A 67 17.37 -26.22 -8.16
C PHE A 67 18.32 -27.43 -8.11
N TYR A 68 19.17 -27.40 -7.10
CA TYR A 68 20.19 -28.40 -6.85
C TYR A 68 20.09 -28.86 -5.40
N GLU A 69 20.39 -30.11 -5.20
CA GLU A 69 20.70 -30.58 -3.85
C GLU A 69 21.95 -29.82 -3.34
N TYR A 70 21.88 -29.32 -2.09
CA TYR A 70 22.94 -28.52 -1.50
C TYR A 70 24.33 -29.13 -1.69
N GLY A 71 25.23 -28.31 -2.18
CA GLY A 71 26.63 -28.72 -2.47
C GLY A 71 26.85 -29.35 -3.84
N ASN A 72 25.82 -29.55 -4.66
CA ASN A 72 25.95 -30.12 -6.02
C ASN A 72 26.17 -29.06 -7.09
N ILE A 73 26.10 -27.79 -6.76
CA ILE A 73 26.38 -26.68 -7.68
C ILE A 73 27.77 -26.11 -7.49
N THR A 74 28.43 -25.76 -8.58
CA THR A 74 29.70 -25.05 -8.56
C THR A 74 29.51 -23.63 -9.09
N TYR A 75 29.31 -22.68 -8.20
CA TYR A 75 29.05 -21.26 -8.54
C TYR A 75 30.17 -20.56 -9.32
N SER A 76 31.36 -21.15 -9.47
CA SER A 76 32.43 -20.63 -10.29
C SER A 76 32.49 -21.25 -11.71
N ASN A 77 31.50 -22.07 -12.06
CA ASN A 77 31.36 -22.60 -13.43
C ASN A 77 30.40 -21.71 -14.25
N ASP A 78 30.95 -20.61 -14.77
CA ASP A 78 30.16 -19.61 -15.52
C ASP A 78 29.41 -20.20 -16.72
N ALA A 79 29.98 -21.19 -17.40
CA ALA A 79 29.33 -21.83 -18.54
C ALA A 79 28.09 -22.62 -18.13
N GLN A 80 28.18 -23.40 -17.07
CA GLN A 80 27.05 -24.13 -16.52
C GLN A 80 25.97 -23.17 -16.02
N MET A 81 26.35 -22.15 -15.27
CA MET A 81 25.43 -21.12 -14.76
C MET A 81 24.68 -20.43 -15.90
N TRP A 82 25.37 -20.14 -17.00
CA TRP A 82 24.76 -19.55 -18.19
C TRP A 82 23.76 -20.49 -18.86
N ASP A 83 24.14 -21.75 -19.09
CA ASP A 83 23.29 -22.73 -19.76
C ASP A 83 22.00 -23.00 -18.96
N GLU A 84 22.11 -23.06 -17.64
CA GLU A 84 20.98 -23.29 -16.74
C GLU A 84 20.10 -22.04 -16.52
N SER A 85 20.63 -20.86 -16.82
CA SER A 85 19.88 -19.61 -16.85
C SER A 85 19.11 -19.38 -18.15
N ALA A 86 19.23 -20.28 -19.11
CA ALA A 86 18.57 -20.14 -20.41
C ALA A 86 17.03 -20.13 -20.27
N PRO A 87 16.34 -19.20 -20.97
CA PRO A 87 14.87 -19.13 -20.91
C PRO A 87 14.19 -20.43 -21.30
N GLY A 88 13.12 -20.75 -20.58
CA GLY A 88 12.29 -21.94 -20.85
C GLY A 88 12.67 -23.18 -20.05
N TYR A 89 13.71 -23.13 -19.23
CA TYR A 89 14.09 -24.23 -18.37
C TYR A 89 13.48 -24.08 -16.97
N PHE A 90 12.62 -25.00 -16.59
CA PHE A 90 11.99 -25.06 -15.27
C PHE A 90 12.08 -26.45 -14.70
N ASP A 91 12.74 -26.59 -13.57
CA ASP A 91 12.78 -27.85 -12.84
C ASP A 91 11.43 -28.19 -12.24
N GLY A 92 11.20 -29.48 -12.06
CA GLY A 92 10.00 -30.02 -11.47
C GLY A 92 9.93 -29.84 -9.95
N HIS A 93 9.83 -30.95 -9.23
CA HIS A 93 9.64 -30.97 -7.79
C HIS A 93 10.78 -31.70 -7.08
N LEU A 94 11.27 -31.12 -5.98
CA LEU A 94 12.19 -31.79 -5.05
C LEU A 94 11.49 -32.02 -3.70
N GLU A 95 11.73 -33.21 -3.12
CA GLU A 95 11.19 -33.55 -1.81
C GLU A 95 12.30 -33.87 -0.81
N ASN A 96 12.18 -33.33 0.40
CA ASN A 96 13.01 -33.67 1.55
C ASN A 96 14.54 -33.51 1.33
N VAL A 97 14.93 -32.50 0.57
CA VAL A 97 16.34 -32.14 0.35
C VAL A 97 16.62 -30.71 0.82
N ASP A 98 17.85 -30.50 1.23
CA ASP A 98 18.37 -29.15 1.39
C ASP A 98 18.83 -28.69 0.01
N ALA A 99 18.24 -27.60 -0.50
CA ALA A 99 18.39 -27.21 -1.90
C ALA A 99 18.93 -25.80 -2.06
N ASP A 100 19.86 -25.66 -3.01
CA ASP A 100 20.22 -24.39 -3.63
C ASP A 100 19.39 -24.19 -4.90
N TYR A 101 19.15 -22.95 -5.31
CA TYR A 101 18.40 -22.65 -6.51
C TYR A 101 18.96 -21.45 -7.27
N ILE A 102 18.77 -21.49 -8.61
CA ILE A 102 19.03 -20.38 -9.52
C ILE A 102 17.70 -20.01 -10.17
N PHE A 103 17.40 -18.74 -10.21
CA PHE A 103 16.30 -18.21 -11.00
C PHE A 103 16.81 -17.12 -11.92
N SER A 104 16.24 -17.02 -13.10
CA SER A 104 16.68 -16.09 -14.12
C SER A 104 15.51 -15.36 -14.75
N CYS A 105 15.73 -14.10 -15.06
CA CYS A 105 14.83 -13.29 -15.89
C CYS A 105 15.45 -13.13 -17.26
N GLY A 106 14.68 -13.38 -18.32
CA GLY A 106 15.03 -13.58 -19.70
C GLY A 106 16.07 -12.65 -20.28
N TYR A 107 16.46 -12.82 -21.54
CA TYR A 107 17.41 -11.90 -22.16
C TYR A 107 16.76 -10.54 -22.40
N PHE A 108 17.39 -9.47 -21.92
CA PHE A 108 17.01 -8.10 -22.23
C PHE A 108 18.21 -7.36 -22.81
N PRO A 109 18.03 -6.47 -23.79
CA PRO A 109 19.11 -5.73 -24.39
C PRO A 109 19.56 -4.58 -23.49
N LEU A 110 20.87 -4.38 -23.37
CA LEU A 110 21.47 -3.21 -22.74
C LEU A 110 22.31 -2.46 -23.78
N ALA A 111 21.96 -1.23 -24.07
CA ALA A 111 22.79 -0.36 -24.89
C ALA A 111 24.01 0.14 -24.10
N PRO A 112 25.12 0.51 -24.76
CA PRO A 112 26.28 1.08 -24.08
C PRO A 112 25.92 2.31 -23.23
N GLY A 113 26.18 2.25 -21.91
CA GLY A 113 25.86 3.31 -20.96
C GLY A 113 24.44 3.26 -20.40
N GLN A 114 23.63 2.31 -20.81
CA GLN A 114 22.32 2.05 -20.22
C GLN A 114 22.48 1.29 -18.91
N GLU A 115 21.69 1.65 -17.92
CA GLU A 115 21.59 0.99 -16.61
C GLU A 115 20.16 0.51 -16.43
N GLU A 116 19.98 -0.71 -15.90
CA GLU A 116 18.69 -1.26 -15.53
C GLU A 116 18.70 -1.68 -14.06
N SER A 117 17.58 -1.47 -13.37
CA SER A 117 17.40 -1.82 -11.96
C SER A 117 16.47 -3.00 -11.85
N PHE A 118 16.82 -3.94 -10.98
CA PHE A 118 16.01 -5.12 -10.72
C PHE A 118 15.47 -5.09 -9.29
N SER A 119 14.19 -5.38 -9.16
CA SER A 119 13.55 -5.59 -7.86
C SER A 119 13.26 -7.08 -7.67
N VAL A 120 13.70 -7.63 -6.55
CA VAL A 120 13.45 -9.01 -6.17
C VAL A 120 12.69 -9.02 -4.85
N ALA A 121 11.55 -9.69 -4.81
CA ALA A 121 10.77 -9.87 -3.61
C ALA A 121 10.88 -11.31 -3.10
N MET A 122 11.10 -11.47 -1.79
CA MET A 122 11.00 -12.76 -1.10
C MET A 122 9.67 -12.81 -0.37
N VAL A 123 8.82 -13.76 -0.74
CA VAL A 123 7.48 -13.91 -0.20
C VAL A 123 7.42 -15.17 0.67
N TYR A 124 6.89 -15.02 1.89
CA TYR A 124 6.68 -16.09 2.85
C TYR A 124 5.20 -16.24 3.16
N GLY A 125 4.78 -17.43 3.59
CA GLY A 125 3.42 -17.70 4.04
C GLY A 125 3.36 -19.00 4.80
N ASP A 126 2.27 -19.20 5.56
CA ASP A 126 2.03 -20.39 6.37
C ASP A 126 1.62 -21.60 5.50
N ASP A 127 1.04 -21.33 4.33
CA ASP A 127 0.67 -22.32 3.33
C ASP A 127 0.72 -21.73 1.91
N GLN A 128 0.45 -22.55 0.89
CA GLN A 128 0.47 -22.13 -0.51
C GLN A 128 -0.52 -21.00 -0.81
N GLN A 129 -1.71 -21.01 -0.22
CA GLN A 129 -2.71 -19.97 -0.46
C GLN A 129 -2.25 -18.63 0.15
N ASP A 130 -1.62 -18.70 1.31
CA ASP A 130 -1.05 -17.53 1.97
C ASP A 130 0.10 -16.92 1.18
N ILE A 131 1.01 -17.75 0.64
CA ILE A 131 2.10 -17.29 -0.25
C ILE A 131 1.53 -16.62 -1.49
N LEU A 132 0.52 -17.18 -2.14
CA LEU A 132 -0.11 -16.60 -3.33
C LEU A 132 -0.78 -15.26 -3.02
N ARG A 133 -1.49 -15.18 -1.91
CA ARG A 133 -2.08 -13.91 -1.45
C ARG A 133 -1.01 -12.85 -1.19
N ASN A 134 0.08 -13.22 -0.53
CA ASN A 134 1.17 -12.31 -0.21
C ASN A 134 1.93 -11.88 -1.48
N LYS A 135 2.09 -12.78 -2.46
CA LYS A 135 2.62 -12.46 -3.79
C LYS A 135 1.75 -11.39 -4.48
N ASP A 136 0.42 -11.53 -4.46
CA ASP A 136 -0.48 -10.55 -5.07
C ASP A 136 -0.43 -9.18 -4.35
N ILE A 137 -0.19 -9.17 -3.04
CA ILE A 137 0.05 -7.92 -2.29
C ILE A 137 1.35 -7.26 -2.74
N VAL A 138 2.44 -8.04 -2.87
CA VAL A 138 3.73 -7.53 -3.34
C VAL A 138 3.61 -6.97 -4.76
N GLN A 139 2.88 -7.66 -5.64
CA GLN A 139 2.63 -7.18 -7.00
C GLN A 139 1.90 -5.82 -6.99
N LYS A 140 0.86 -5.67 -6.18
CA LYS A 140 0.15 -4.39 -6.04
C LYS A 140 1.03 -3.27 -5.50
N ILE A 141 1.93 -3.58 -4.57
CA ILE A 141 2.92 -2.61 -4.05
C ILE A 141 3.87 -2.16 -5.16
N TYR A 142 4.35 -3.10 -5.95
CA TYR A 142 5.21 -2.81 -7.11
C TYR A 142 4.47 -1.94 -8.12
N ASN A 143 3.26 -2.34 -8.54
CA ASN A 143 2.42 -1.64 -9.50
C ASN A 143 2.05 -0.21 -9.05
N SER A 144 1.99 0.03 -7.76
CA SER A 144 1.80 1.38 -7.21
C SER A 144 3.11 2.16 -7.04
N ASN A 145 4.17 1.75 -7.70
CA ASN A 145 5.51 2.34 -7.58
C ASN A 145 5.97 2.47 -6.12
N TYR A 146 5.76 1.40 -5.33
CA TYR A 146 6.03 1.35 -3.89
C TYR A 146 5.27 2.42 -3.07
N ASN A 147 4.20 2.97 -3.62
CA ASN A 147 3.29 3.80 -2.86
C ASN A 147 2.41 2.91 -1.98
N PHE A 148 2.46 3.15 -0.69
CA PHE A 148 1.59 2.48 0.28
C PHE A 148 0.46 3.41 0.65
N ALA A 149 -0.70 2.83 1.00
CA ALA A 149 -1.71 3.57 1.73
C ALA A 149 -1.08 4.15 3.00
N VAL A 150 -1.22 5.43 3.21
CA VAL A 150 -0.54 6.18 4.27
C VAL A 150 -1.58 6.85 5.14
N ALA A 151 -1.50 6.60 6.45
CA ALA A 151 -2.33 7.32 7.41
C ALA A 151 -2.22 8.85 7.23
N PRO A 152 -3.29 9.60 7.49
CA PRO A 152 -3.27 11.05 7.44
C PRO A 152 -2.18 11.66 8.31
N GLU A 153 -1.71 12.85 7.94
CA GLU A 153 -0.64 13.53 8.67
C GLU A 153 -1.01 13.71 10.15
N LYS A 154 -0.08 13.38 11.04
CA LYS A 154 -0.32 13.47 12.47
C LYS A 154 -0.56 14.91 12.92
N PRO A 155 -1.72 15.24 13.53
CA PRO A 155 -2.01 16.61 14.00
C PRO A 155 -1.08 17.02 15.14
N LYS A 156 -0.75 18.32 15.21
CA LYS A 156 -0.01 18.89 16.33
C LYS A 156 -0.94 19.14 17.50
N LEU A 157 -0.74 18.38 18.58
CA LEU A 157 -1.55 18.46 19.79
C LEU A 157 -0.94 19.43 20.79
N ARG A 158 -1.80 20.28 21.39
CA ARG A 158 -1.52 21.12 22.55
C ARG A 158 -2.53 20.82 23.65
N ALA A 159 -2.04 20.50 24.85
CA ALA A 159 -2.86 20.29 26.04
C ALA A 159 -2.72 21.47 27.02
N VAL A 160 -3.83 21.92 27.58
CA VAL A 160 -3.90 22.96 28.57
C VAL A 160 -4.62 22.45 29.82
N ALA A 161 -3.89 22.39 30.95
CA ALA A 161 -4.45 21.94 32.22
C ALA A 161 -5.33 23.03 32.85
N GLY A 162 -6.43 22.59 33.49
CA GLY A 162 -7.33 23.41 34.25
C GLY A 162 -7.79 22.72 35.54
N ASN A 163 -8.67 23.36 36.30
CA ASN A 163 -9.23 22.74 37.49
C ASN A 163 -10.16 21.62 37.12
N GLN A 164 -9.80 20.36 37.45
CA GLN A 164 -10.51 19.14 37.14
C GLN A 164 -10.81 18.95 35.63
N LYS A 165 -10.01 19.56 34.75
CA LYS A 165 -10.15 19.41 33.30
C LYS A 165 -8.81 19.58 32.59
N VAL A 166 -8.73 19.00 31.40
CA VAL A 166 -7.68 19.27 30.42
C VAL A 166 -8.36 19.64 29.11
N THR A 167 -7.94 20.76 28.51
CA THR A 167 -8.42 21.16 27.19
C THR A 167 -7.35 20.85 26.16
N LEU A 168 -7.72 20.07 25.15
CA LEU A 168 -6.89 19.67 24.03
C LEU A 168 -7.21 20.54 22.82
N TYR A 169 -6.19 20.97 22.10
CA TYR A 169 -6.29 21.69 20.83
C TYR A 169 -5.38 21.01 19.82
N TRP A 170 -5.83 20.88 18.58
CA TRP A 170 -4.99 20.35 17.49
C TRP A 170 -5.26 21.10 16.18
N ASP A 171 -4.32 21.00 15.24
CA ASP A 171 -4.40 21.67 13.94
C ASP A 171 -5.10 20.75 12.89
N ALA A 172 -5.44 21.33 11.75
CA ALA A 172 -6.18 20.71 10.66
C ALA A 172 -5.29 20.06 9.58
N ARG A 173 -3.96 19.92 9.80
CA ARG A 173 -3.04 19.42 8.76
C ARG A 173 -3.41 18.04 8.20
N ALA A 174 -4.01 17.19 9.02
CA ALA A 174 -4.47 15.87 8.60
C ALA A 174 -5.56 15.92 7.53
N GLU A 175 -6.37 16.97 7.53
CA GLU A 175 -7.52 17.13 6.61
C GLU A 175 -7.09 17.43 5.18
N GLU A 176 -5.84 17.88 5.00
CA GLU A 176 -5.21 18.15 3.70
C GLU A 176 -4.30 17.01 3.25
N SER A 177 -4.25 15.91 3.99
CA SER A 177 -3.45 14.75 3.64
C SER A 177 -4.02 14.05 2.40
N VAL A 178 -3.13 13.73 1.47
CA VAL A 178 -3.45 12.90 0.29
C VAL A 178 -2.86 11.53 0.50
N ASP A 179 -3.68 10.50 0.42
CA ASP A 179 -3.16 9.14 0.33
C ASP A 179 -2.48 8.94 -1.03
N ARG A 180 -1.21 8.54 -0.99
CA ARG A 180 -0.38 8.43 -2.22
C ARG A 180 -0.72 7.21 -3.05
N TYR A 181 -1.30 6.20 -2.44
CA TYR A 181 -1.71 4.98 -3.13
C TYR A 181 -3.09 5.14 -3.76
N LEU A 182 -4.02 5.79 -3.03
CA LEU A 182 -5.38 6.04 -3.53
C LEU A 182 -5.45 7.27 -4.44
N HIS A 183 -4.47 8.16 -4.37
CA HIS A 183 -4.48 9.50 -4.99
C HIS A 183 -5.69 10.34 -4.58
N GLU A 184 -6.21 10.13 -3.37
CA GLU A 184 -7.42 10.75 -2.86
C GLU A 184 -7.18 11.46 -1.52
N TYR A 185 -8.07 12.41 -1.19
CA TYR A 185 -8.22 12.96 0.16
C TYR A 185 -9.17 12.06 0.94
N ASP A 186 -8.64 11.04 1.57
CA ASP A 186 -9.41 10.00 2.25
C ASP A 186 -9.50 10.18 3.77
N PHE A 187 -8.93 11.26 4.30
CA PHE A 187 -9.06 11.62 5.70
C PHE A 187 -10.53 11.58 6.13
N GLU A 188 -10.80 10.92 7.27
CA GLU A 188 -12.15 10.73 7.79
C GLU A 188 -12.37 11.45 9.11
N GLY A 189 -11.40 11.46 10.01
CA GLY A 189 -11.62 12.07 11.32
C GLY A 189 -10.48 11.96 12.30
N TYR A 190 -10.82 12.26 13.56
CA TYR A 190 -9.91 12.27 14.70
C TYR A 190 -10.39 11.33 15.81
N LYS A 191 -9.45 10.57 16.38
CA LYS A 191 -9.65 9.74 17.60
C LYS A 191 -8.81 10.28 18.73
N ILE A 192 -9.44 10.51 19.89
CA ILE A 192 -8.79 11.05 21.07
C ILE A 192 -8.58 9.96 22.08
N TYR A 193 -7.38 9.86 22.62
CA TYR A 193 -6.99 8.87 23.62
C TYR A 193 -6.44 9.53 24.88
N ARG A 194 -6.64 8.86 26.03
CA ARG A 194 -6.07 9.24 27.31
C ARG A 194 -5.52 8.01 28.02
N ALA A 195 -4.39 8.18 28.67
CA ALA A 195 -3.78 7.18 29.55
C ALA A 195 -3.15 7.87 30.77
N THR A 196 -2.76 7.10 31.78
CA THR A 196 -1.98 7.57 32.92
C THR A 196 -0.52 7.10 32.86
N ASP A 197 -0.17 6.33 31.84
CA ASP A 197 1.19 5.95 31.50
C ASP A 197 1.54 6.34 30.05
N PRO A 198 2.83 6.59 29.71
CA PRO A 198 3.23 7.05 28.39
C PRO A 198 3.10 5.97 27.28
N GLY A 199 2.96 4.70 27.65
CA GLY A 199 2.76 3.59 26.71
C GLY A 199 1.30 3.30 26.41
N PHE A 200 0.36 4.05 27.02
CA PHE A 200 -1.08 3.86 26.87
C PHE A 200 -1.56 2.44 27.25
N THR A 201 -0.86 1.78 28.18
CA THR A 201 -1.16 0.40 28.57
C THR A 201 -2.45 0.29 29.42
N ASP A 202 -2.85 1.37 30.08
CA ASP A 202 -4.11 1.49 30.84
C ASP A 202 -5.27 2.05 30.02
N ALA A 203 -5.05 2.40 28.75
CA ALA A 203 -6.13 2.72 27.83
C ALA A 203 -6.90 1.44 27.46
N GLY A 204 -8.23 1.56 27.36
CA GLY A 204 -9.09 0.40 27.11
C GLY A 204 -8.71 -0.32 25.81
N ALA A 205 -8.37 -1.61 25.93
CA ALA A 205 -8.03 -2.44 24.78
C ALA A 205 -9.29 -3.04 24.14
N ILE A 206 -9.31 -3.08 22.81
CA ILE A 206 -10.28 -3.84 22.01
C ILE A 206 -9.52 -5.04 21.46
N THR A 207 -9.92 -6.23 21.89
CA THR A 207 -9.23 -7.48 21.56
C THR A 207 -10.02 -8.31 20.55
N ASP A 208 -9.31 -9.11 19.77
CA ASP A 208 -9.92 -10.16 18.95
C ASP A 208 -10.42 -11.35 19.81
N GLY A 209 -11.00 -12.36 19.15
CA GLY A 209 -11.50 -13.55 19.81
C GLY A 209 -10.43 -14.41 20.51
N TYR A 210 -9.15 -14.17 20.26
CA TYR A 210 -8.02 -14.83 20.91
C TYR A 210 -7.40 -14.00 22.03
N GLY A 211 -7.89 -12.77 22.27
CA GLY A 211 -7.40 -11.87 23.31
C GLY A 211 -6.24 -10.97 22.90
N TYR A 212 -5.82 -10.95 21.63
CA TYR A 212 -4.81 -10.00 21.13
C TYR A 212 -5.41 -8.61 20.98
N THR A 213 -4.73 -7.60 21.52
CA THR A 213 -5.15 -6.20 21.34
C THR A 213 -5.02 -5.81 19.88
N ARG A 214 -6.12 -5.39 19.28
CA ARG A 214 -6.18 -4.91 17.89
C ARG A 214 -6.30 -3.39 17.84
N TYR A 215 -7.09 -2.80 18.71
CA TYR A 215 -7.30 -1.36 18.79
C TYR A 215 -7.32 -0.89 20.25
N VAL A 216 -7.12 0.40 20.42
CA VAL A 216 -7.33 1.10 21.70
C VAL A 216 -8.65 1.85 21.65
N LYS A 217 -9.44 1.75 22.70
CA LYS A 217 -10.74 2.44 22.80
C LYS A 217 -10.51 3.95 22.94
N PRO A 218 -10.98 4.79 22.01
CA PRO A 218 -10.85 6.23 22.13
C PRO A 218 -11.79 6.80 23.20
N LEU A 219 -11.45 7.96 23.76
CA LEU A 219 -12.35 8.77 24.58
C LEU A 219 -13.46 9.41 23.75
N ALA A 220 -13.11 9.86 22.54
CA ALA A 220 -14.02 10.48 21.59
C ALA A 220 -13.54 10.21 20.17
N ILE A 221 -14.49 10.22 19.25
CA ILE A 221 -14.27 10.17 17.80
C ILE A 221 -15.00 11.39 17.21
N TYR A 222 -14.34 12.11 16.33
CA TYR A 222 -14.90 13.20 15.55
C TYR A 222 -14.61 12.92 14.08
N ASP A 223 -15.64 12.66 13.33
CA ASP A 223 -15.60 12.25 11.93
C ASP A 223 -16.36 13.25 11.04
N LYS A 224 -16.05 13.24 9.76
CA LYS A 224 -16.76 14.05 8.77
C LYS A 224 -18.26 13.76 8.76
N VAL A 225 -19.04 14.68 8.21
CA VAL A 225 -20.46 14.47 7.90
C VAL A 225 -20.55 14.29 6.40
N ASP A 226 -20.35 13.07 5.91
CA ASP A 226 -20.23 12.76 4.48
C ASP A 226 -20.84 11.41 4.08
N SER A 227 -21.63 10.82 4.97
CA SER A 227 -22.28 9.49 4.83
C SER A 227 -21.34 8.30 4.98
N VAL A 228 -20.10 8.51 5.43
CA VAL A 228 -19.15 7.45 5.82
C VAL A 228 -19.19 7.32 7.34
N PHE A 229 -19.77 6.25 7.87
CA PHE A 229 -19.91 6.07 9.30
C PHE A 229 -20.06 4.59 9.70
N GLY A 230 -19.98 4.33 11.00
CA GLY A 230 -20.17 3.00 11.57
C GLY A 230 -18.88 2.18 11.56
N PHE A 231 -18.98 0.92 11.16
CA PHE A 231 -17.84 0.01 11.16
C PHE A 231 -17.42 -0.33 9.75
N PHE A 232 -16.11 -0.28 9.51
CA PHE A 232 -15.54 -0.72 8.24
C PHE A 232 -15.89 -2.19 7.99
N GLN A 233 -16.35 -2.53 6.80
CA GLN A 233 -16.96 -3.84 6.53
C GLN A 233 -15.99 -5.02 6.60
N ASN A 234 -14.70 -4.79 6.28
CA ASN A 234 -13.70 -5.84 6.29
C ASN A 234 -12.97 -5.92 7.65
N THR A 235 -12.77 -7.10 8.16
CA THR A 235 -12.02 -7.36 9.39
C THR A 235 -10.55 -7.71 9.14
N PHE A 236 -10.14 -7.86 7.90
CA PHE A 236 -8.79 -8.32 7.50
C PHE A 236 -8.32 -9.57 8.25
N GLY A 237 -9.25 -10.48 8.53
CA GLY A 237 -8.99 -11.72 9.28
C GLY A 237 -8.79 -11.54 10.78
N THR A 238 -8.89 -10.31 11.32
CA THR A 238 -8.73 -10.07 12.77
C THR A 238 -9.99 -10.34 13.57
N GLY A 239 -11.16 -10.45 12.92
CA GLY A 239 -12.47 -10.57 13.57
C GLY A 239 -12.96 -9.29 14.26
N VAL A 240 -12.22 -8.17 14.15
CA VAL A 240 -12.56 -6.88 14.75
C VAL A 240 -12.60 -5.82 13.66
N GLN A 241 -13.72 -5.09 13.58
CA GLN A 241 -13.92 -4.03 12.61
C GLN A 241 -13.41 -2.69 13.13
N PHE A 242 -12.86 -1.87 12.24
CA PHE A 242 -12.46 -0.50 12.55
C PHE A 242 -13.71 0.40 12.65
N ASN A 243 -13.76 1.27 13.67
CA ASN A 243 -14.86 2.21 13.85
C ASN A 243 -14.52 3.52 13.15
N LEU A 244 -15.32 3.90 12.15
CA LEU A 244 -15.18 5.11 11.35
C LEU A 244 -15.85 6.34 11.98
N GLY A 245 -16.74 6.17 12.99
CA GLY A 245 -17.45 7.25 13.64
C GLY A 245 -18.95 7.20 13.41
N ASN A 246 -19.64 8.33 13.63
CA ASN A 246 -21.09 8.47 13.52
C ASN A 246 -21.51 9.85 13.01
N GLU A 247 -20.78 10.44 12.08
CA GLU A 247 -21.05 11.76 11.49
C GLU A 247 -21.14 12.88 12.55
N THR A 248 -20.18 12.89 13.46
CA THR A 248 -20.19 13.80 14.62
C THR A 248 -19.78 15.22 14.27
N GLY A 249 -19.19 15.42 13.11
CA GLY A 249 -18.57 16.67 12.66
C GLY A 249 -17.15 16.85 13.20
N LEU A 250 -16.29 17.45 12.39
CA LEU A 250 -14.91 17.72 12.75
C LEU A 250 -14.81 18.84 13.78
N VAL A 251 -13.96 18.64 14.78
CA VAL A 251 -13.61 19.65 15.77
C VAL A 251 -12.10 19.65 16.01
N HIS A 252 -11.57 20.78 16.51
CA HIS A 252 -10.14 20.93 16.83
C HIS A 252 -9.92 21.27 18.30
N VAL A 253 -10.93 21.01 19.12
CA VAL A 253 -10.89 21.22 20.56
C VAL A 253 -11.68 20.13 21.27
N PHE A 254 -11.13 19.61 22.36
CA PHE A 254 -11.81 18.66 23.23
C PHE A 254 -11.53 19.01 24.69
N VAL A 255 -12.55 18.92 25.54
CA VAL A 255 -12.43 19.14 26.98
C VAL A 255 -12.63 17.83 27.71
N ASP A 256 -11.56 17.26 28.23
CA ASP A 256 -11.62 16.10 29.11
C ASP A 256 -11.93 16.52 30.53
N SER A 257 -13.11 16.09 31.02
CA SER A 257 -13.60 16.43 32.35
C SER A 257 -14.62 15.37 32.81
N PRO A 258 -14.61 14.97 34.10
CA PRO A 258 -13.67 15.37 35.14
C PRO A 258 -12.35 14.58 35.09
N VAL A 259 -11.25 15.28 35.38
CA VAL A 259 -9.95 14.65 35.66
C VAL A 259 -9.51 14.95 37.09
N VAL A 260 -8.62 14.15 37.67
CA VAL A 260 -8.12 14.33 39.03
C VAL A 260 -6.96 15.31 39.05
N ASN A 261 -7.10 16.38 39.82
CA ASN A 261 -6.02 17.35 40.03
C ASN A 261 -4.78 16.68 40.64
N GLY A 262 -3.60 17.05 40.17
CA GLY A 262 -2.33 16.51 40.64
C GLY A 262 -1.96 15.14 40.03
N ARG A 263 -2.83 14.49 39.29
CA ARG A 263 -2.53 13.27 38.54
C ARG A 263 -1.99 13.64 37.16
N ARG A 264 -0.98 12.88 36.70
CA ARG A 264 -0.44 13.02 35.34
C ARG A 264 -1.30 12.21 34.38
N TYR A 265 -1.61 12.81 33.24
CA TYR A 265 -2.31 12.17 32.13
C TYR A 265 -1.51 12.37 30.86
N TYR A 266 -1.63 11.39 29.95
CA TYR A 266 -1.07 11.42 28.62
C TYR A 266 -2.21 11.39 27.63
N TYR A 267 -2.09 12.23 26.59
CA TYR A 267 -3.10 12.35 25.54
C TYR A 267 -2.50 12.14 24.17
N ALA A 268 -3.26 11.51 23.30
CA ALA A 268 -2.97 11.40 21.89
C ALA A 268 -4.21 11.79 21.08
N VAL A 269 -3.98 12.44 19.95
CA VAL A 269 -4.99 12.67 18.92
C VAL A 269 -4.42 12.06 17.65
N ASN A 270 -5.09 11.04 17.13
CA ASN A 270 -4.76 10.40 15.87
C ASN A 270 -5.79 10.82 14.85
N ALA A 271 -5.31 11.24 13.68
CA ALA A 271 -6.12 11.31 12.47
C ALA A 271 -6.30 9.91 11.91
N PHE A 272 -7.39 9.65 11.23
CA PHE A 272 -7.64 8.39 10.54
C PHE A 272 -8.34 8.64 9.21
N ASP A 273 -8.15 7.73 8.27
CA ASP A 273 -8.78 7.70 6.96
C ASP A 273 -9.96 6.71 6.91
N ARG A 274 -10.72 6.77 5.82
CA ARG A 274 -11.86 5.88 5.61
C ARG A 274 -11.46 4.50 5.06
N GLY A 275 -10.19 4.32 4.61
CA GLY A 275 -9.76 3.16 3.86
C GLY A 275 -10.50 3.00 2.51
N SER A 276 -10.29 1.87 1.86
CA SER A 276 -11.00 1.53 0.61
C SER A 276 -11.43 0.05 0.63
N PRO A 277 -12.72 -0.24 0.86
CA PRO A 277 -13.21 -1.61 0.81
C PRO A 277 -13.02 -2.28 -0.56
N GLU A 278 -13.16 -1.51 -1.63
CA GLU A 278 -13.03 -1.99 -3.02
C GLU A 278 -11.61 -2.40 -3.35
N LYS A 279 -10.63 -1.65 -2.87
CA LYS A 279 -9.20 -1.96 -3.03
C LYS A 279 -8.64 -2.83 -1.91
N ASN A 280 -9.48 -3.27 -0.97
CA ASN A 280 -9.10 -4.07 0.20
C ASN A 280 -8.05 -3.37 1.10
N ILE A 281 -8.17 -2.05 1.27
CA ILE A 281 -7.29 -1.22 2.10
C ILE A 281 -7.99 -0.91 3.41
N ALA A 282 -7.33 -1.22 4.53
CA ALA A 282 -7.85 -0.92 5.85
C ALA A 282 -7.76 0.58 6.16
N PRO A 283 -8.72 1.14 6.93
CA PRO A 283 -8.53 2.42 7.56
C PRO A 283 -7.31 2.41 8.50
N SER A 284 -6.56 3.50 8.55
CA SER A 284 -5.32 3.61 9.31
C SER A 284 -5.32 4.77 10.32
#